data_f1ffe89c79df5d0a285453008f95b5f2
#
_entry.id   f1ffe89c79df5d0a285453008f95b5f2
#
_cell.length_a   1.000
_cell.length_b   1.000
_cell.length_c   1.000
_cell.angle_alpha   90.00
_cell.angle_beta   90.00
_cell.angle_gamma   90.00
#
_symmetry.space_group_name_H-M   'P 1'
#
loop_
_entity.id
_entity.type
_entity.pdbx_description
1 polymer ?
#
loop_
_entity_poly.entity_id
_entity_poly.type
_entity_poly.pdbx_seq_one_letter_code
_entity_poly.pdbx_strand_id
1 'polypeptide(L)'
;MTIYDFFTKRALYNLDILLDEIHLFKDENIKRALLLTVTSAIGQMSNMVFVINRNGKREVGSWVIGFWLPKEHFEINVWNCFINKAKKLLKNLPSVHKVYSNIEIYNESCLKKMKDISSDSVKLIITDPPHSNRIPYLELSEIFNSVLGCKSNFEDEIIVSNANERDKNIHKYTNDMISFFYETERILKTDGLLVLFFNASNEKDWNFIKKVYQNKILYYLGCAPMEYSTKSVVQSNRKGALTKDYMLFFSKNNQIPEAIKRVKFFTDSLPSILARKLSAP
;
A
#
# COMPACT_ATOMS: atom_id res chain seq x y z
N MET A 1 15.90 -15.43 12.08
CA MET A 1 14.49 -15.32 12.49
C MET A 1 13.65 -15.66 11.27
N THR A 2 12.74 -16.58 11.40
CA THR A 2 11.81 -17.04 10.36
C THR A 2 10.39 -16.60 10.69
N ILE A 3 9.44 -16.73 9.76
CA ILE A 3 8.01 -16.43 10.04
C ILE A 3 7.47 -17.31 11.17
N TYR A 4 7.96 -18.54 11.31
CA TYR A 4 7.54 -19.45 12.37
C TYR A 4 7.86 -18.93 13.77
N ASP A 5 8.90 -18.11 13.94
CA ASP A 5 9.31 -17.55 15.22
C ASP A 5 8.29 -16.54 15.79
N PHE A 6 7.37 -16.06 14.95
CA PHE A 6 6.29 -15.15 15.35
C PHE A 6 5.06 -15.85 15.90
N PHE A 7 5.08 -17.18 16.01
CA PHE A 7 3.94 -17.96 16.50
C PHE A 7 4.36 -18.91 17.61
N THR A 8 3.42 -19.25 18.49
CA THR A 8 3.62 -20.38 19.38
C THR A 8 3.51 -21.69 18.60
N LYS A 9 4.13 -22.77 19.10
CA LYS A 9 3.97 -24.11 18.50
C LYS A 9 2.51 -24.54 18.41
N ARG A 10 1.70 -24.19 19.40
CA ARG A 10 0.27 -24.48 19.45
C ARG A 10 -0.49 -23.70 18.36
N ALA A 11 -0.17 -22.42 18.18
CA ALA A 11 -0.79 -21.60 17.13
C ALA A 11 -0.44 -22.14 15.74
N LEU A 12 0.82 -22.52 15.50
CA LEU A 12 1.24 -23.13 14.23
C LEU A 12 0.50 -24.43 13.95
N TYR A 13 0.41 -25.33 14.94
CA TYR A 13 -0.30 -26.60 14.79
C TYR A 13 -1.79 -26.39 14.46
N ASN A 14 -2.46 -25.47 15.17
CA ASN A 14 -3.86 -25.18 14.89
C ASN A 14 -4.07 -24.47 13.54
N LEU A 15 -3.12 -23.64 13.11
CA LEU A 15 -3.15 -22.99 11.81
C LEU A 15 -2.99 -24.01 10.68
N ASP A 16 -2.09 -24.98 10.86
CA ASP A 16 -1.85 -26.07 9.92
C ASP A 16 -3.13 -26.90 9.71
N ILE A 17 -3.76 -27.37 10.80
CA ILE A 17 -5.05 -28.06 10.73
C ILE A 17 -6.11 -27.21 10.00
N LEU A 18 -6.18 -25.91 10.32
CA LEU A 18 -7.16 -25.02 9.69
C LEU A 18 -6.92 -24.89 8.19
N LEU A 19 -5.66 -24.80 7.76
CA LEU A 19 -5.30 -24.69 6.34
C LEU A 19 -5.57 -26.01 5.60
N ASP A 20 -5.23 -27.15 6.21
CA ASP A 20 -5.52 -28.47 5.62
C ASP A 20 -7.02 -28.63 5.36
N GLU A 21 -7.87 -28.30 6.35
CA GLU A 21 -9.33 -28.36 6.18
C GLU A 21 -9.82 -27.39 5.08
N ILE A 22 -9.24 -26.18 5.00
CA ILE A 22 -9.60 -25.23 3.93
C ILE A 22 -9.22 -25.79 2.55
N HIS A 23 -8.08 -26.44 2.43
CA HIS A 23 -7.63 -27.01 1.15
C HIS A 23 -8.48 -28.18 0.66
N LEU A 24 -9.26 -28.84 1.52
CA LEU A 24 -10.21 -29.89 1.15
C LEU A 24 -11.45 -29.35 0.42
N PHE A 25 -11.75 -28.06 0.51
CA PHE A 25 -12.91 -27.50 -0.20
C PHE A 25 -12.71 -27.55 -1.72
N LYS A 26 -13.73 -28.10 -2.41
CA LYS A 26 -13.73 -28.21 -3.87
C LYS A 26 -14.12 -26.90 -4.57
N ASP A 27 -14.94 -26.08 -3.93
CA ASP A 27 -15.36 -24.78 -4.45
C ASP A 27 -14.23 -23.75 -4.22
N GLU A 28 -13.61 -23.33 -5.31
CA GLU A 28 -12.49 -22.39 -5.28
C GLU A 28 -12.87 -21.01 -4.73
N ASN A 29 -14.13 -20.57 -4.89
CA ASN A 29 -14.58 -19.30 -4.34
C ASN A 29 -14.70 -19.36 -2.83
N ILE A 30 -15.25 -20.47 -2.31
CA ILE A 30 -15.30 -20.73 -0.87
C ILE A 30 -13.88 -20.82 -0.31
N LYS A 31 -13.01 -21.61 -0.94
CA LYS A 31 -11.61 -21.75 -0.53
C LYS A 31 -10.91 -20.40 -0.44
N ARG A 32 -11.02 -19.56 -1.47
CA ARG A 32 -10.45 -18.21 -1.50
C ARG A 32 -11.01 -17.30 -0.40
N ALA A 33 -12.31 -17.36 -0.14
CA ALA A 33 -12.94 -16.59 0.93
C ALA A 33 -12.44 -17.03 2.33
N LEU A 34 -12.24 -18.33 2.53
CA LEU A 34 -11.69 -18.87 3.77
C LEU A 34 -10.20 -18.50 3.94
N LEU A 35 -9.39 -18.59 2.88
CA LEU A 35 -8.00 -18.15 2.90
C LEU A 35 -7.87 -16.64 3.17
N LEU A 36 -8.74 -15.82 2.56
CA LEU A 36 -8.83 -14.38 2.87
C LEU A 36 -9.16 -14.15 4.36
N THR A 37 -10.03 -15.00 4.92
CA THR A 37 -10.38 -14.93 6.34
C THR A 37 -9.16 -15.24 7.21
N VAL A 38 -8.37 -16.27 6.88
CA VAL A 38 -7.14 -16.62 7.59
C VAL A 38 -6.13 -15.48 7.49
N THR A 39 -5.83 -14.99 6.30
CA THR A 39 -4.85 -13.90 6.11
C THR A 39 -5.26 -12.64 6.86
N SER A 40 -6.56 -12.31 6.92
CA SER A 40 -7.06 -11.17 7.69
C SER A 40 -6.94 -11.34 9.22
N ALA A 41 -6.80 -12.58 9.70
CA ALA A 41 -6.70 -12.92 11.12
C ALA A 41 -5.28 -13.22 11.58
N ILE A 42 -4.36 -13.54 10.66
CA ILE A 42 -3.06 -14.16 10.97
C ILE A 42 -2.21 -13.35 11.94
N GLY A 43 -2.23 -12.02 11.82
CA GLY A 43 -1.52 -11.16 12.76
C GLY A 43 -2.05 -11.27 14.20
N GLN A 44 -3.33 -11.53 14.38
CA GLN A 44 -3.92 -11.76 15.70
C GLN A 44 -3.64 -13.17 16.24
N MET A 45 -3.29 -14.10 15.39
CA MET A 45 -2.90 -15.47 15.76
C MET A 45 -1.42 -15.55 16.17
N SER A 46 -0.66 -14.47 15.96
CA SER A 46 0.79 -14.39 16.22
C SER A 46 1.12 -13.78 17.56
N ASN A 47 2.37 -13.94 17.98
CA ASN A 47 2.97 -13.30 19.17
C ASN A 47 3.20 -11.79 18.98
N MET A 48 2.83 -11.21 17.85
CA MET A 48 2.92 -9.75 17.60
C MET A 48 1.82 -8.95 18.31
N VAL A 49 0.86 -9.61 18.96
CA VAL A 49 -0.20 -8.96 19.75
C VAL A 49 0.35 -8.50 21.08
N PHE A 50 0.51 -7.20 21.25
CA PHE A 50 1.09 -6.64 22.48
C PHE A 50 0.07 -6.51 23.62
N VAL A 51 0.60 -6.40 24.86
CA VAL A 51 -0.18 -6.16 26.06
C VAL A 51 -0.38 -4.66 26.28
N ILE A 52 -1.60 -4.26 26.56
CA ILE A 52 -1.93 -2.91 27.03
C ILE A 52 -2.21 -2.96 28.52
N ASN A 53 -1.55 -2.09 29.29
CA ASN A 53 -1.83 -1.92 30.72
C ASN A 53 -2.75 -0.71 30.90
N ARG A 54 -4.00 -0.95 31.31
CA ARG A 54 -4.95 0.11 31.67
C ARG A 54 -5.43 -0.08 33.10
N ASN A 55 -5.24 0.93 33.95
CA ASN A 55 -5.69 0.91 35.33
C ASN A 55 -5.26 -0.36 36.10
N GLY A 56 -4.03 -0.81 35.90
CA GLY A 56 -3.50 -2.01 36.53
C GLY A 56 -3.99 -3.34 35.94
N LYS A 57 -4.84 -3.31 34.92
CA LYS A 57 -5.32 -4.51 34.20
C LYS A 57 -4.58 -4.69 32.89
N ARG A 58 -4.24 -5.93 32.58
CA ARG A 58 -3.63 -6.35 31.31
C ARG A 58 -4.75 -6.63 30.32
N GLU A 59 -4.73 -5.90 29.19
CA GLU A 59 -5.68 -6.04 28.11
C GLU A 59 -4.97 -6.42 26.81
N VAL A 60 -5.71 -7.12 25.93
CA VAL A 60 -5.23 -7.48 24.59
C VAL A 60 -5.12 -6.22 23.75
N GLY A 61 -3.91 -5.92 23.32
CA GLY A 61 -3.63 -4.83 22.39
C GLY A 61 -3.90 -5.21 20.92
N SER A 62 -3.51 -4.31 20.04
CA SER A 62 -3.48 -4.59 18.61
C SER A 62 -2.23 -5.41 18.25
N TRP A 63 -2.20 -6.01 17.08
CA TRP A 63 -0.97 -6.44 16.46
C TRP A 63 -0.45 -5.34 15.52
N VAL A 64 0.87 -5.28 15.37
CA VAL A 64 1.49 -4.33 14.44
C VAL A 64 2.28 -5.12 13.42
N ILE A 65 1.97 -4.92 12.15
CA ILE A 65 2.76 -5.51 11.07
C ILE A 65 4.14 -4.86 11.06
N GLY A 66 5.21 -5.64 11.08
CA GLY A 66 6.59 -5.13 11.15
C GLY A 66 7.58 -6.17 11.66
N PHE A 67 7.15 -7.43 11.80
CA PHE A 67 7.97 -8.53 12.33
C PHE A 67 8.67 -8.17 13.64
N TRP A 68 7.92 -7.55 14.54
CA TRP A 68 8.34 -7.16 15.86
C TRP A 68 7.66 -8.01 16.91
N LEU A 69 8.46 -8.60 17.80
CA LEU A 69 7.97 -9.32 18.96
C LEU A 69 7.97 -8.40 20.17
N PRO A 70 6.81 -8.06 20.74
CA PRO A 70 6.73 -7.30 21.98
C PRO A 70 7.30 -8.11 23.15
N LYS A 71 7.85 -7.43 24.17
CA LYS A 71 8.36 -8.07 25.40
C LYS A 71 7.27 -8.91 26.09
N GLU A 72 6.04 -8.43 26.07
CA GLU A 72 4.87 -9.13 26.57
C GLU A 72 3.82 -9.20 25.46
N HIS A 73 3.29 -10.38 25.23
CA HIS A 73 2.28 -10.62 24.20
C HIS A 73 1.18 -11.53 24.72
N PHE A 74 0.02 -11.48 24.07
CA PHE A 74 -1.06 -12.43 24.25
C PHE A 74 -1.03 -13.48 23.15
N GLU A 75 -1.12 -14.74 23.55
CA GLU A 75 -1.49 -15.79 22.61
C GLU A 75 -3.01 -15.86 22.51
N ILE A 76 -3.54 -15.57 21.33
CA ILE A 76 -4.98 -15.65 21.06
C ILE A 76 -5.26 -16.95 20.31
N ASN A 77 -6.34 -17.63 20.71
CA ASN A 77 -6.74 -18.87 20.08
C ASN A 77 -7.03 -18.66 18.57
N VAL A 78 -6.40 -19.48 17.73
CA VAL A 78 -6.47 -19.43 16.27
C VAL A 78 -7.93 -19.53 15.77
N TRP A 79 -8.71 -20.48 16.31
CA TRP A 79 -10.10 -20.68 15.93
C TRP A 79 -10.97 -19.47 16.26
N ASN A 80 -10.76 -18.86 17.42
CA ASN A 80 -11.51 -17.66 17.80
C ASN A 80 -11.17 -16.48 16.88
N CYS A 81 -9.90 -16.30 16.50
CA CYS A 81 -9.49 -15.29 15.53
C CYS A 81 -10.16 -15.52 14.17
N PHE A 82 -10.11 -16.75 13.67
CA PHE A 82 -10.72 -17.15 12.41
C PHE A 82 -12.24 -16.94 12.41
N ILE A 83 -12.95 -17.49 13.40
CA ILE A 83 -14.41 -17.38 13.49
C ILE A 83 -14.86 -15.93 13.57
N ASN A 84 -14.17 -15.09 14.34
CA ASN A 84 -14.51 -13.67 14.45
C ASN A 84 -14.36 -12.92 13.12
N LYS A 85 -13.36 -13.28 12.32
CA LYS A 85 -13.19 -12.71 10.97
C LYS A 85 -14.20 -13.27 9.98
N ALA A 86 -14.48 -14.59 10.04
CA ALA A 86 -15.50 -15.22 9.22
C ALA A 86 -16.87 -14.58 9.44
N LYS A 87 -17.27 -14.36 10.70
CA LYS A 87 -18.53 -13.67 11.04
C LYS A 87 -18.59 -12.25 10.44
N LYS A 88 -17.48 -11.51 10.47
CA LYS A 88 -17.41 -10.17 9.85
C LYS A 88 -17.53 -10.23 8.33
N LEU A 89 -16.88 -11.20 7.69
CA LEU A 89 -16.98 -11.41 6.25
C LEU A 89 -18.44 -11.71 5.88
N LEU A 90 -19.06 -12.71 6.52
CA LEU A 90 -20.46 -13.11 6.27
C LEU A 90 -21.45 -11.96 6.47
N LYS A 91 -21.24 -11.13 7.49
CA LYS A 91 -22.08 -9.94 7.73
C LYS A 91 -22.01 -8.93 6.60
N ASN A 92 -20.87 -8.78 5.95
CA ASN A 92 -20.64 -7.77 4.92
C ASN A 92 -20.90 -8.28 3.49
N LEU A 93 -20.93 -9.60 3.26
CA LEU A 93 -21.20 -10.18 1.93
C LEU A 93 -22.50 -9.69 1.29
N PRO A 94 -23.64 -9.56 2.02
CA PRO A 94 -24.88 -9.08 1.43
C PRO A 94 -24.82 -7.63 0.94
N SER A 95 -23.86 -6.83 1.42
CA SER A 95 -23.68 -5.43 1.01
C SER A 95 -22.83 -5.27 -0.26
N VAL A 96 -22.28 -6.38 -0.79
CA VAL A 96 -21.55 -6.36 -2.06
C VAL A 96 -22.57 -6.30 -3.19
N HIS A 97 -22.79 -5.10 -3.72
CA HIS A 97 -23.67 -4.90 -4.88
C HIS A 97 -23.04 -5.47 -6.15
N LYS A 98 -23.88 -5.91 -7.08
CA LYS A 98 -23.40 -6.28 -8.41
C LYS A 98 -22.70 -5.09 -9.05
N VAL A 99 -21.43 -5.30 -9.39
CA VAL A 99 -20.68 -4.32 -10.18
C VAL A 99 -21.09 -4.50 -11.64
N TYR A 100 -21.62 -3.45 -12.26
CA TYR A 100 -22.09 -3.46 -13.65
C TYR A 100 -21.01 -3.06 -14.67
N SER A 101 -19.77 -2.84 -14.20
CA SER A 101 -18.62 -2.52 -15.03
C SER A 101 -17.64 -3.69 -15.07
N ASN A 102 -16.91 -3.78 -16.16
CA ASN A 102 -15.81 -4.73 -16.25
C ASN A 102 -14.70 -4.31 -15.29
N ILE A 103 -14.33 -5.24 -14.39
CA ILE A 103 -13.20 -5.06 -13.47
C ILE A 103 -12.17 -6.13 -13.82
N GLU A 104 -10.96 -5.68 -14.10
CA GLU A 104 -9.81 -6.56 -14.29
C GLU A 104 -8.78 -6.29 -13.20
N ILE A 105 -8.29 -7.36 -12.56
CA ILE A 105 -7.32 -7.29 -11.48
C ILE A 105 -6.07 -8.02 -11.93
N TYR A 106 -4.94 -7.32 -11.89
CA TYR A 106 -3.64 -7.86 -12.26
C TYR A 106 -2.71 -7.87 -11.06
N ASN A 107 -2.06 -9.01 -10.81
CA ASN A 107 -1.04 -9.17 -9.78
C ASN A 107 0.34 -9.21 -10.44
N GLU A 108 0.81 -8.07 -10.89
CA GLU A 108 2.10 -7.91 -11.56
C GLU A 108 2.64 -6.48 -11.43
N SER A 109 3.88 -6.27 -11.85
CA SER A 109 4.48 -4.94 -11.92
C SER A 109 3.68 -4.02 -12.84
N CYS A 110 3.33 -2.83 -12.36
CA CYS A 110 2.66 -1.82 -13.19
C CYS A 110 3.49 -1.44 -14.42
N LEU A 111 4.83 -1.39 -14.31
CA LEU A 111 5.71 -1.08 -15.43
C LEU A 111 5.68 -2.15 -16.53
N LYS A 112 5.39 -3.40 -16.17
CA LYS A 112 5.18 -4.47 -17.15
C LYS A 112 3.79 -4.37 -17.75
N LYS A 113 2.75 -4.29 -16.89
CA LYS A 113 1.35 -4.28 -17.34
C LYS A 113 0.99 -3.08 -18.20
N MET A 114 1.49 -1.92 -17.88
CA MET A 114 1.21 -0.70 -18.65
C MET A 114 1.65 -0.83 -20.12
N LYS A 115 2.65 -1.63 -20.44
CA LYS A 115 3.09 -1.88 -21.83
C LYS A 115 2.02 -2.55 -22.71
N ASP A 116 1.14 -3.34 -22.09
CA ASP A 116 0.04 -4.01 -22.80
C ASP A 116 -1.16 -3.08 -23.04
N ILE A 117 -1.18 -1.91 -22.39
CA ILE A 117 -2.25 -0.94 -22.52
C ILE A 117 -1.98 -0.06 -23.75
N SER A 118 -3.00 0.10 -24.59
CA SER A 118 -2.90 0.94 -25.79
C SER A 118 -2.63 2.40 -25.46
N SER A 119 -1.87 3.09 -26.31
CA SER A 119 -1.65 4.53 -26.19
C SER A 119 -2.97 5.29 -26.25
N ASP A 120 -3.07 6.44 -25.57
CA ASP A 120 -4.22 7.34 -25.57
C ASP A 120 -5.58 6.65 -25.25
N SER A 121 -5.54 5.62 -24.38
CA SER A 121 -6.73 4.81 -24.05
C SER A 121 -7.28 5.07 -22.65
N VAL A 122 -6.44 5.50 -21.70
CA VAL A 122 -6.80 5.64 -20.29
C VAL A 122 -7.26 7.05 -19.98
N LYS A 123 -8.44 7.20 -19.39
CA LYS A 123 -8.98 8.51 -19.00
C LYS A 123 -8.50 8.99 -17.63
N LEU A 124 -8.33 8.07 -16.70
CA LEU A 124 -7.97 8.38 -15.32
C LEU A 124 -7.03 7.33 -14.77
N ILE A 125 -5.94 7.78 -14.19
CA ILE A 125 -5.02 6.96 -13.40
C ILE A 125 -5.03 7.51 -11.98
N ILE A 126 -5.29 6.64 -11.00
CA ILE A 126 -5.22 6.97 -9.57
C ILE A 126 -4.23 6.00 -8.94
N THR A 127 -3.21 6.50 -8.27
CA THR A 127 -2.19 5.65 -7.67
C THR A 127 -1.62 6.24 -6.39
N ASP A 128 -1.29 5.34 -5.45
CA ASP A 128 -0.52 5.60 -4.23
C ASP A 128 0.74 4.72 -4.30
N PRO A 129 1.81 5.21 -4.94
CA PRO A 129 3.03 4.43 -5.07
C PRO A 129 3.76 4.33 -3.74
N PRO A 130 4.65 3.35 -3.56
CA PRO A 130 5.51 3.30 -2.39
C PRO A 130 6.30 4.59 -2.19
N HIS A 131 6.26 5.13 -0.97
CA HIS A 131 6.96 6.37 -0.62
C HIS A 131 8.41 6.09 -0.23
N SER A 132 9.25 5.77 -1.21
CA SER A 132 10.68 5.48 -1.03
C SER A 132 10.92 4.32 -0.04
N ASN A 133 11.65 4.52 1.05
CA ASN A 133 11.98 3.51 2.06
C ASN A 133 11.01 3.46 3.26
N ARG A 134 9.82 4.04 3.12
CA ARG A 134 8.91 4.22 4.26
C ARG A 134 8.33 2.91 4.77
N ILE A 135 7.96 2.01 3.86
CA ILE A 135 7.33 0.71 4.17
C ILE A 135 7.90 -0.36 3.24
N PRO A 136 8.46 -1.45 3.78
CA PRO A 136 8.90 -2.60 2.99
C PRO A 136 7.70 -3.53 2.72
N TYR A 137 6.90 -3.20 1.71
CA TYR A 137 5.59 -3.84 1.48
C TYR A 137 5.71 -5.34 1.22
N LEU A 138 6.63 -5.78 0.37
CA LEU A 138 6.77 -7.20 0.04
C LEU A 138 7.34 -8.01 1.20
N GLU A 139 8.29 -7.46 1.95
CA GLU A 139 8.76 -8.12 3.19
C GLU A 139 7.62 -8.30 4.18
N LEU A 140 6.77 -7.28 4.36
CA LEU A 140 5.62 -7.37 5.27
C LEU A 140 4.54 -8.32 4.76
N SER A 141 4.46 -8.55 3.46
CA SER A 141 3.50 -9.48 2.87
C SER A 141 3.87 -10.95 3.03
N GLU A 142 5.13 -11.27 3.41
CA GLU A 142 5.60 -12.66 3.53
C GLU A 142 4.78 -13.49 4.53
N ILE A 143 4.24 -12.87 5.57
CA ILE A 143 3.34 -13.56 6.50
C ILE A 143 2.04 -14.02 5.82
N PHE A 144 1.54 -13.26 4.87
CA PHE A 144 0.34 -13.64 4.09
C PHE A 144 0.70 -14.66 3.02
N ASN A 145 1.84 -14.46 2.36
CA ASN A 145 2.35 -15.34 1.34
C ASN A 145 2.62 -16.75 1.85
N SER A 146 3.08 -16.88 3.10
CA SER A 146 3.30 -18.18 3.74
C SER A 146 2.01 -19.00 3.87
N VAL A 147 0.85 -18.33 4.08
CA VAL A 147 -0.47 -18.97 4.14
C VAL A 147 -1.01 -19.29 2.75
N LEU A 148 -0.75 -18.41 1.78
CA LEU A 148 -1.28 -18.53 0.42
C LEU A 148 -0.42 -19.40 -0.50
N GLY A 149 0.75 -19.84 -0.05
CA GLY A 149 1.72 -20.55 -0.89
C GLY A 149 2.29 -19.68 -2.01
N CYS A 150 2.25 -18.35 -1.86
CA CYS A 150 2.74 -17.40 -2.84
C CYS A 150 4.20 -17.01 -2.57
N LYS A 151 4.86 -16.48 -3.60
CA LYS A 151 6.21 -15.89 -3.50
C LYS A 151 6.18 -14.46 -3.98
N SER A 152 6.83 -13.56 -3.23
CA SER A 152 7.00 -12.16 -3.64
C SER A 152 8.03 -12.05 -4.77
N ASN A 153 7.73 -11.21 -5.75
CA ASN A 153 8.72 -10.80 -6.75
C ASN A 153 9.37 -9.48 -6.31
N PHE A 154 10.39 -9.60 -5.51
CA PHE A 154 11.11 -8.46 -4.95
C PHE A 154 11.80 -7.57 -5.98
N GLU A 155 12.15 -8.11 -7.15
CA GLU A 155 12.82 -7.34 -8.21
C GLU A 155 11.91 -6.27 -8.83
N ASP A 156 10.63 -6.56 -8.94
CA ASP A 156 9.64 -5.69 -9.57
C ASP A 156 9.12 -4.58 -8.64
N GLU A 157 9.44 -4.63 -7.35
CA GLU A 157 8.97 -3.64 -6.39
C GLU A 157 9.66 -2.29 -6.56
N ILE A 158 8.89 -1.21 -6.61
CA ILE A 158 9.40 0.16 -6.77
C ILE A 158 9.56 0.80 -5.39
N ILE A 159 10.65 0.49 -4.69
CA ILE A 159 10.99 1.03 -3.37
C ILE A 159 12.47 1.39 -3.27
N VAL A 160 12.83 2.04 -2.16
CA VAL A 160 14.21 2.08 -1.66
C VAL A 160 14.31 1.09 -0.51
N SER A 161 15.25 0.15 -0.57
CA SER A 161 15.51 -0.82 0.50
C SER A 161 16.90 -0.61 1.09
N ASN A 162 16.99 -0.75 2.42
CA ASN A 162 18.28 -0.74 3.12
C ASN A 162 18.95 -2.13 3.15
N ALA A 163 18.27 -3.17 2.67
CA ALA A 163 18.82 -4.51 2.54
C ALA A 163 19.71 -4.56 1.29
N ASN A 164 21.01 -4.79 1.50
CA ASN A 164 22.00 -4.75 0.41
C ASN A 164 21.69 -5.75 -0.70
N GLU A 165 21.15 -6.91 -0.36
CA GLU A 165 20.76 -7.97 -1.29
C GLU A 165 19.60 -7.56 -2.23
N ARG A 166 18.85 -6.50 -1.89
CA ARG A 166 17.74 -5.99 -2.71
C ARG A 166 18.22 -5.10 -3.86
N ASP A 167 19.39 -4.48 -3.75
CA ASP A 167 19.92 -3.49 -4.71
C ASP A 167 18.88 -2.43 -5.16
N LYS A 168 18.07 -1.94 -4.21
CA LYS A 168 16.99 -0.96 -4.40
C LYS A 168 17.39 0.40 -3.82
N ASN A 169 18.29 1.09 -4.47
CA ASN A 169 18.74 2.41 -4.05
C ASN A 169 17.84 3.55 -4.57
N ILE A 170 18.09 4.78 -4.11
CA ILE A 170 17.30 5.96 -4.49
C ILE A 170 17.37 6.29 -5.98
N HIS A 171 18.47 5.95 -6.66
CA HIS A 171 18.60 6.19 -8.09
C HIS A 171 17.72 5.26 -8.88
N LYS A 172 17.68 3.96 -8.52
CA LYS A 172 16.79 2.98 -9.13
C LYS A 172 15.33 3.35 -8.91
N TYR A 173 14.95 3.67 -7.68
CA TYR A 173 13.60 4.16 -7.36
C TYR A 173 13.21 5.36 -8.23
N THR A 174 14.09 6.36 -8.33
CA THR A 174 13.85 7.55 -9.15
C THR A 174 13.65 7.20 -10.63
N ASN A 175 14.45 6.29 -11.18
CA ASN A 175 14.36 5.86 -12.57
C ASN A 175 13.07 5.05 -12.83
N ASP A 176 12.71 4.14 -11.93
CA ASP A 176 11.48 3.34 -12.04
C ASP A 176 10.24 4.26 -11.98
N MET A 177 10.23 5.25 -11.09
CA MET A 177 9.17 6.26 -11.03
C MET A 177 9.10 7.11 -12.31
N ILE A 178 10.23 7.50 -12.89
CA ILE A 178 10.26 8.24 -14.17
C ILE A 178 9.71 7.34 -15.29
N SER A 179 10.08 6.07 -15.32
CA SER A 179 9.55 5.10 -16.28
C SER A 179 8.02 4.96 -16.17
N PHE A 180 7.50 4.96 -14.93
CA PHE A 180 6.05 5.00 -14.70
C PHE A 180 5.42 6.25 -15.31
N PHE A 181 6.04 7.42 -15.20
CA PHE A 181 5.51 8.65 -15.78
C PHE A 181 5.56 8.65 -17.32
N TYR A 182 6.57 8.08 -17.93
CA TYR A 182 6.62 7.91 -19.40
C TYR A 182 5.51 6.98 -19.89
N GLU A 183 5.31 5.84 -19.24
CA GLU A 183 4.22 4.95 -19.60
C GLU A 183 2.84 5.59 -19.33
N THR A 184 2.72 6.35 -18.25
CA THR A 184 1.51 7.12 -17.96
C THR A 184 1.23 8.13 -19.06
N GLU A 185 2.24 8.88 -19.51
CA GLU A 185 2.11 9.81 -20.63
C GLU A 185 1.63 9.09 -21.89
N ARG A 186 2.23 7.95 -22.22
CA ARG A 186 1.87 7.17 -23.40
C ARG A 186 0.40 6.71 -23.39
N ILE A 187 -0.08 6.12 -22.28
CA ILE A 187 -1.40 5.49 -22.20
C ILE A 187 -2.53 6.49 -21.90
N LEU A 188 -2.22 7.61 -21.26
CA LEU A 188 -3.22 8.60 -20.86
C LEU A 188 -3.80 9.30 -22.09
N LYS A 189 -5.11 9.52 -22.13
CA LYS A 189 -5.77 10.36 -23.15
C LYS A 189 -5.33 11.80 -23.03
N THR A 190 -5.44 12.56 -24.12
CA THR A 190 -5.09 14.00 -24.15
C THR A 190 -5.82 14.81 -23.07
N ASP A 191 -7.07 14.46 -22.77
CA ASP A 191 -7.89 15.05 -21.71
C ASP A 191 -7.96 14.15 -20.45
N GLY A 192 -7.02 13.22 -20.34
CA GLY A 192 -6.88 12.30 -19.22
C GLY A 192 -6.15 12.95 -18.03
N LEU A 193 -6.27 12.31 -16.87
CA LEU A 193 -5.75 12.79 -15.60
C LEU A 193 -4.99 11.69 -14.86
N LEU A 194 -3.80 12.02 -14.35
CA LEU A 194 -3.11 11.25 -13.31
C LEU A 194 -3.31 11.94 -11.97
N VAL A 195 -3.78 11.18 -10.98
CA VAL A 195 -3.83 11.57 -9.55
C VAL A 195 -2.84 10.70 -8.80
N LEU A 196 -1.79 11.33 -8.29
CA LEU A 196 -0.73 10.67 -7.54
C LEU A 196 -0.83 11.06 -6.07
N PHE A 197 -1.03 10.09 -5.19
CA PHE A 197 -0.92 10.30 -3.75
C PHE A 197 0.55 10.19 -3.35
N PHE A 198 1.13 11.26 -2.85
CA PHE A 198 2.54 11.21 -2.47
C PHE A 198 2.90 12.21 -1.38
N ASN A 199 3.74 11.80 -0.46
CA ASN A 199 4.46 12.67 0.45
C ASN A 199 5.75 11.96 0.93
N ALA A 200 6.81 12.72 1.08
CA ALA A 200 8.08 12.25 1.64
C ALA A 200 8.75 13.36 2.43
N SER A 201 9.40 13.00 3.54
CA SER A 201 10.16 13.94 4.36
C SER A 201 11.53 14.27 3.79
N ASN A 202 12.10 13.34 2.99
CA ASN A 202 13.41 13.51 2.41
C ASN A 202 13.30 14.17 1.02
N GLU A 203 14.11 15.19 0.80
CA GLU A 203 14.14 15.92 -0.46
C GLU A 203 14.49 15.03 -1.68
N LYS A 204 15.37 14.06 -1.48
CA LYS A 204 15.80 13.14 -2.55
C LYS A 204 14.64 12.28 -3.08
N ASP A 205 13.66 12.01 -2.25
CA ASP A 205 12.49 11.18 -2.62
C ASP A 205 11.56 11.91 -3.61
N TRP A 206 11.65 13.24 -3.70
CA TRP A 206 10.92 14.09 -4.66
C TRP A 206 11.62 14.27 -6.02
N ASN A 207 12.84 13.76 -6.18
CA ASN A 207 13.64 14.00 -7.39
C ASN A 207 12.97 13.53 -8.69
N PHE A 208 12.17 12.46 -8.64
CA PHE A 208 11.45 12.01 -9.83
C PHE A 208 10.42 13.05 -10.29
N ILE A 209 9.68 13.69 -9.38
CA ILE A 209 8.70 14.73 -9.70
C ILE A 209 9.41 15.95 -10.31
N LYS A 210 10.57 16.36 -9.74
CA LYS A 210 11.39 17.42 -10.31
C LYS A 210 11.78 17.10 -11.76
N LYS A 211 12.26 15.90 -12.04
CA LYS A 211 12.66 15.47 -13.39
C LYS A 211 11.47 15.41 -14.35
N VAL A 212 10.32 14.90 -13.88
CA VAL A 212 9.06 14.88 -14.67
C VAL A 212 8.68 16.30 -15.11
N TYR A 213 8.73 17.25 -14.19
CA TYR A 213 8.42 18.65 -14.46
C TYR A 213 9.43 19.29 -15.43
N GLN A 214 10.74 19.14 -15.16
CA GLN A 214 11.81 19.72 -15.98
C GLN A 214 11.83 19.18 -17.41
N ASN A 215 11.58 17.88 -17.56
CA ASN A 215 11.54 17.21 -18.88
C ASN A 215 10.19 17.31 -19.57
N LYS A 216 9.19 17.96 -18.95
CA LYS A 216 7.83 18.13 -19.50
C LYS A 216 7.18 16.79 -19.90
N ILE A 217 7.45 15.72 -19.15
CA ILE A 217 6.85 14.40 -19.41
C ILE A 217 5.32 14.48 -19.26
N LEU A 218 4.86 15.10 -18.16
CA LEU A 218 3.49 15.49 -17.92
C LEU A 218 3.44 16.89 -17.33
N TYR A 219 2.36 17.62 -17.59
CA TYR A 219 2.11 18.92 -16.97
C TYR A 219 1.56 18.74 -15.56
N TYR A 220 2.22 19.36 -14.60
CA TYR A 220 1.74 19.45 -13.24
C TYR A 220 0.65 20.53 -13.16
N LEU A 221 -0.56 20.15 -12.75
CA LEU A 221 -1.72 21.04 -12.65
C LEU A 221 -1.91 21.65 -11.28
N GLY A 222 -1.34 21.07 -10.25
CA GLY A 222 -1.48 21.49 -8.87
C GLY A 222 -1.59 20.33 -7.89
N CYS A 223 -1.84 20.64 -6.63
CA CYS A 223 -2.08 19.63 -5.60
C CYS A 223 -3.24 20.02 -4.67
N ALA A 224 -3.78 19.02 -3.98
CA ALA A 224 -4.68 19.20 -2.86
C ALA A 224 -4.15 18.43 -1.65
N PRO A 225 -4.12 19.04 -0.45
CA PRO A 225 -3.72 18.34 0.76
C PRO A 225 -4.81 17.35 1.16
N MET A 226 -4.38 16.18 1.61
CA MET A 226 -5.24 15.16 2.19
C MET A 226 -4.91 15.05 3.68
N GLU A 227 -5.88 15.41 4.52
CA GLU A 227 -5.73 15.29 5.97
C GLU A 227 -6.06 13.85 6.40
N TYR A 228 -5.26 13.31 7.31
CA TYR A 228 -5.58 12.01 7.90
C TYR A 228 -6.83 12.13 8.77
N SER A 229 -7.78 11.21 8.59
CA SER A 229 -9.03 11.17 9.36
C SER A 229 -8.79 10.93 10.86
N THR A 230 -7.70 10.26 11.21
CA THR A 230 -7.27 10.00 12.60
C THR A 230 -5.75 10.04 12.69
N LYS A 231 -5.24 10.75 13.71
CA LYS A 231 -3.81 10.70 14.02
C LYS A 231 -3.50 9.31 14.57
N SER A 232 -2.66 8.54 13.89
CA SER A 232 -2.18 7.28 14.45
C SER A 232 -1.28 7.55 15.66
N VAL A 233 -1.21 6.60 16.58
CA VAL A 233 -0.31 6.67 17.75
C VAL A 233 1.14 6.90 17.31
N VAL A 234 1.54 6.34 16.17
CA VAL A 234 2.88 6.52 15.60
C VAL A 234 3.09 7.95 15.11
N GLN A 235 2.08 8.57 14.49
CA GLN A 235 2.14 9.97 14.03
C GLN A 235 2.16 10.95 15.20
N SER A 236 1.46 10.64 16.30
CA SER A 236 1.43 11.49 17.49
C SER A 236 2.75 11.47 18.27
N ASN A 237 3.48 10.35 18.23
CA ASN A 237 4.67 10.12 19.06
C ASN A 237 6.00 10.30 18.32
N ARG A 238 6.01 10.41 17.00
CA ARG A 238 7.26 10.64 16.23
C ARG A 238 7.43 12.11 15.90
N LYS A 239 8.49 12.72 16.46
CA LYS A 239 8.93 14.06 16.10
C LYS A 239 9.26 14.10 14.59
N GLY A 240 8.61 14.98 13.82
CA GLY A 240 8.81 15.08 12.36
C GLY A 240 8.00 14.08 11.52
N ALA A 241 7.02 13.38 12.12
CA ALA A 241 6.10 12.55 11.34
C ALA A 241 5.28 13.41 10.36
N LEU A 242 5.09 12.90 9.14
CA LEU A 242 4.24 13.54 8.16
C LEU A 242 2.78 13.52 8.64
N THR A 243 2.13 14.68 8.62
CA THR A 243 0.75 14.85 9.10
C THR A 243 -0.27 14.94 7.98
N LYS A 244 0.19 15.04 6.73
CA LYS A 244 -0.65 15.17 5.52
C LYS A 244 0.00 14.41 4.40
N ASP A 245 -0.80 13.85 3.50
CA ASP A 245 -0.38 13.44 2.17
C ASP A 245 -0.92 14.45 1.14
N TYR A 246 -0.42 14.39 -0.09
CA TYR A 246 -0.85 15.27 -1.16
C TYR A 246 -1.39 14.45 -2.31
N MET A 247 -2.51 14.90 -2.87
CA MET A 247 -2.96 14.49 -4.19
C MET A 247 -2.30 15.42 -5.20
N LEU A 248 -1.40 14.90 -6.00
CA LEU A 248 -0.72 15.63 -7.08
C LEU A 248 -1.43 15.33 -8.39
N PHE A 249 -1.75 16.34 -9.16
CA PHE A 249 -2.51 16.23 -10.41
C PHE A 249 -1.61 16.51 -11.61
N PHE A 250 -1.65 15.60 -12.58
CA PHE A 250 -0.88 15.71 -13.82
C PHE A 250 -1.75 15.39 -15.04
N SER A 251 -1.46 16.01 -16.19
CA SER A 251 -2.09 15.72 -17.48
C SER A 251 -1.11 15.84 -18.64
N LYS A 252 -1.53 15.41 -19.84
CA LYS A 252 -0.75 15.58 -21.08
C LYS A 252 -0.68 17.03 -21.58
N ASN A 253 -1.58 17.88 -21.15
CA ASN A 253 -1.63 19.28 -21.52
C ASN A 253 -1.77 20.17 -20.29
N ASN A 254 -1.51 21.46 -20.43
CA ASN A 254 -1.60 22.42 -19.32
C ASN A 254 -3.05 22.91 -19.06
N GLN A 255 -4.06 22.15 -19.47
CA GLN A 255 -5.46 22.50 -19.25
C GLN A 255 -6.02 21.68 -18.09
N ILE A 256 -6.71 22.35 -17.19
CA ILE A 256 -7.39 21.69 -16.07
C ILE A 256 -8.61 20.95 -16.63
N PRO A 257 -8.67 19.61 -16.54
CA PRO A 257 -9.82 18.85 -16.98
C PRO A 257 -11.08 19.28 -16.25
N GLU A 258 -12.23 19.27 -16.96
CA GLU A 258 -13.53 19.68 -16.40
C GLU A 258 -13.87 18.93 -15.10
N ALA A 259 -13.51 17.65 -15.05
CA ALA A 259 -13.76 16.79 -13.88
C ALA A 259 -13.18 17.32 -12.58
N ILE A 260 -12.10 18.11 -12.63
CA ILE A 260 -11.40 18.62 -11.45
C ILE A 260 -11.49 20.14 -11.26
N LYS A 261 -12.22 20.85 -12.12
CA LYS A 261 -12.40 22.32 -11.98
C LYS A 261 -13.00 22.74 -10.63
N ARG A 262 -13.73 21.85 -9.98
CA ARG A 262 -14.31 22.08 -8.64
C ARG A 262 -13.35 21.79 -7.49
N VAL A 263 -12.22 21.15 -7.75
CA VAL A 263 -11.19 20.89 -6.72
C VAL A 263 -10.46 22.20 -6.44
N LYS A 264 -10.40 22.60 -5.19
CA LYS A 264 -9.54 23.71 -4.80
C LYS A 264 -8.09 23.26 -4.90
N PHE A 265 -7.40 23.69 -5.93
CA PHE A 265 -5.96 23.51 -6.02
C PHE A 265 -5.25 24.52 -5.12
N PHE A 266 -4.35 24.02 -4.31
CA PHE A 266 -3.47 24.84 -3.50
C PHE A 266 -2.08 24.83 -4.15
N THR A 267 -1.86 25.68 -5.15
CA THR A 267 -0.52 25.89 -5.72
C THR A 267 0.46 26.39 -4.67
N ASP A 268 -0.02 27.16 -3.68
CA ASP A 268 0.78 27.71 -2.58
C ASP A 268 1.05 26.71 -1.44
N SER A 269 0.35 25.57 -1.41
CA SER A 269 0.51 24.53 -0.39
C SER A 269 1.39 23.37 -0.83
N LEU A 270 2.07 23.49 -1.97
CA LEU A 270 3.16 22.58 -2.30
C LEU A 270 4.07 22.44 -1.08
N PRO A 271 4.50 21.22 -0.71
CA PRO A 271 5.54 21.05 0.29
C PRO A 271 6.63 22.07 -0.03
N SER A 272 7.07 22.82 0.96
CA SER A 272 8.10 23.88 0.77
C SER A 272 9.34 23.38 0.00
N ILE A 273 9.57 22.09 0.03
CA ILE A 273 10.54 21.32 -0.74
C ILE A 273 10.28 21.37 -2.26
N LEU A 274 9.02 21.22 -2.68
CA LEU A 274 8.66 21.30 -4.11
C LEU A 274 8.61 22.74 -4.61
N ALA A 275 8.06 23.65 -3.84
CA ALA A 275 7.96 25.07 -4.18
C ALA A 275 9.34 25.69 -4.43
N ARG A 276 10.32 25.39 -3.58
CA ARG A 276 11.72 25.85 -3.77
C ARG A 276 12.41 25.26 -4.99
N LYS A 277 11.94 24.12 -5.50
CA LYS A 277 12.60 23.39 -6.59
C LYS A 277 11.92 23.57 -7.94
N LEU A 278 10.62 23.87 -7.96
CA LEU A 278 9.92 24.20 -9.20
C LEU A 278 10.18 25.67 -9.61
N SER A 279 10.53 26.52 -8.66
CA SER A 279 10.86 27.93 -8.89
C SER A 279 12.34 28.21 -9.17
N ALA A 280 13.21 27.20 -9.12
CA ALA A 280 14.62 27.36 -9.51
C ALA A 280 14.78 27.16 -11.03
N PRO A 281 15.49 28.07 -11.73
CA PRO A 281 15.71 28.00 -13.17
C PRO A 281 16.47 26.76 -13.61
#